data_e2a1c8b1250d027b1c4a33f96a543f26
#
_entry.id   e2a1c8b1250d027b1c4a33f96a543f26
#
_cell.length_a   1.000
_cell.length_b   1.000
_cell.length_c   1.000
_cell.angle_alpha   90.00
_cell.angle_beta   90.00
_cell.angle_gamma   90.00
#
_symmetry.space_group_name_H-M   'P 1'
#
loop_
_entity.id
_entity.type
_entity.pdbx_description
1 polymer ?
#
loop_
_entity_poly.entity_id
_entity_poly.type
_entity_poly.pdbx_seq_one_letter_code
_entity_poly.pdbx_strand_id
1 'polypeptide(L)'
;IMSEHINPIVSEEDVGADGKLRKWSTGRKVKWIIWIVIILAVALGFWHQYYMRSDSQIKAVFDDNKASFQTTAEFMIESISSEKPTLSKGKSSIKSLTENSDCKSVKKELEELERRNVTYIDSDGLTVKFYTIYDHYYIYRSPLSSSGGEDNLGDGWSYVKTSKS
;
A
#
# COMPACT_ATOMS: atom_id res chain seq x y z
N ILE A 1 49.67 -23.28 -1.66
CA ILE A 1 48.56 -22.43 -1.27
C ILE A 1 48.87 -21.04 -1.79
N MET A 2 48.34 -20.70 -2.99
CA MET A 2 48.47 -19.37 -3.60
C MET A 2 47.34 -18.51 -3.10
N SER A 3 47.65 -17.43 -2.37
CA SER A 3 46.68 -16.38 -2.06
C SER A 3 46.68 -15.39 -3.22
N GLU A 4 45.60 -15.39 -3.99
CA GLU A 4 45.35 -14.34 -4.96
C GLU A 4 45.06 -13.00 -4.23
N HIS A 5 46.01 -12.09 -4.32
CA HIS A 5 45.79 -10.69 -3.98
C HIS A 5 44.90 -10.07 -5.07
N ILE A 6 43.62 -9.85 -4.73
CA ILE A 6 42.76 -9.01 -5.54
C ILE A 6 43.24 -7.57 -5.38
N ASN A 7 43.99 -7.07 -6.35
CA ASN A 7 44.33 -5.66 -6.45
C ASN A 7 43.06 -4.88 -6.79
N PRO A 8 42.63 -3.88 -5.99
CA PRO A 8 41.58 -2.98 -6.39
C PRO A 8 42.04 -2.22 -7.66
N ILE A 9 41.17 -2.24 -8.66
CA ILE A 9 41.43 -1.51 -9.95
C ILE A 9 41.43 -0.01 -9.60
N VAL A 10 42.62 0.54 -9.41
CA VAL A 10 42.85 2.00 -9.33
C VAL A 10 42.92 2.50 -10.77
N SER A 11 41.95 3.34 -11.18
CA SER A 11 41.99 3.95 -12.51
C SER A 11 43.13 4.96 -12.60
N GLU A 12 43.77 5.06 -13.79
CA GLU A 12 44.89 5.99 -14.02
C GLU A 12 44.54 7.46 -13.72
N GLU A 13 43.25 7.82 -13.75
CA GLU A 13 42.76 9.16 -13.40
C GLU A 13 42.87 9.49 -11.90
N ASP A 14 43.05 8.51 -11.04
CA ASP A 14 43.14 8.68 -9.58
C ASP A 14 44.57 8.92 -9.12
N VAL A 15 45.57 8.88 -10.00
CA VAL A 15 46.98 9.07 -9.72
C VAL A 15 47.41 10.45 -10.22
N GLY A 16 47.89 11.32 -9.33
CA GLY A 16 48.48 12.61 -9.72
C GLY A 16 49.82 12.45 -10.45
N ALA A 17 50.26 13.48 -11.15
CA ALA A 17 51.54 13.50 -11.91
C ALA A 17 52.79 13.21 -11.04
N ASP A 18 52.65 13.22 -9.70
CA ASP A 18 53.67 12.89 -8.71
C ASP A 18 53.57 11.41 -8.23
N GLY A 19 52.75 10.58 -8.86
CA GLY A 19 52.57 9.17 -8.51
C GLY A 19 51.85 8.95 -7.19
N LYS A 20 51.29 9.99 -6.54
CA LYS A 20 50.51 9.88 -5.30
C LYS A 20 49.02 9.88 -5.58
N LEU A 21 48.30 8.98 -4.91
CA LEU A 21 46.82 8.95 -4.95
C LEU A 21 46.24 10.34 -4.62
N ARG A 22 45.49 10.89 -5.57
CA ARG A 22 44.83 12.19 -5.40
C ARG A 22 43.88 12.11 -4.23
N LYS A 23 44.11 12.85 -3.15
CA LYS A 23 43.14 13.00 -2.04
C LYS A 23 41.87 13.64 -2.62
N TRP A 24 40.80 12.90 -2.62
CA TRP A 24 39.46 13.40 -3.01
C TRP A 24 39.17 14.69 -2.26
N SER A 25 38.85 15.77 -2.98
CA SER A 25 38.43 17.00 -2.33
C SER A 25 37.19 16.77 -1.48
N THR A 26 37.10 17.42 -0.33
CA THR A 26 35.98 17.31 0.62
C THR A 26 34.62 17.50 -0.08
N GLY A 27 34.55 18.43 -1.05
CA GLY A 27 33.33 18.67 -1.82
C GLY A 27 32.89 17.49 -2.70
N ARG A 28 33.84 16.71 -3.23
CA ARG A 28 33.54 15.52 -4.04
C ARG A 28 33.01 14.40 -3.15
N LYS A 29 33.61 14.19 -1.97
CA LYS A 29 33.14 13.21 -0.99
C LYS A 29 31.72 13.51 -0.51
N VAL A 30 31.42 14.78 -0.21
CA VAL A 30 30.07 15.21 0.20
C VAL A 30 29.03 14.94 -0.88
N LYS A 31 29.34 15.24 -2.15
CA LYS A 31 28.43 14.92 -3.27
C LYS A 31 28.13 13.43 -3.38
N TRP A 32 29.13 12.56 -3.25
CA TRP A 32 28.96 11.11 -3.29
C TRP A 32 28.10 10.60 -2.12
N ILE A 33 28.30 11.14 -0.92
CA ILE A 33 27.48 10.79 0.25
C ILE A 33 26.01 11.14 -0.01
N ILE A 34 25.73 12.34 -0.55
CA ILE A 34 24.38 12.77 -0.87
C ILE A 34 23.73 11.82 -1.89
N TRP A 35 24.45 11.44 -2.96
CA TRP A 35 23.94 10.49 -3.95
C TRP A 35 23.64 9.11 -3.35
N ILE A 36 24.51 8.60 -2.48
CA ILE A 36 24.29 7.33 -1.79
C ILE A 36 23.01 7.40 -0.92
N VAL A 37 22.83 8.48 -0.17
CA VAL A 37 21.63 8.68 0.67
C VAL A 37 20.37 8.73 -0.20
N ILE A 38 20.38 9.42 -1.33
CA ILE A 38 19.25 9.47 -2.27
C ILE A 38 18.93 8.08 -2.82
N ILE A 39 19.95 7.34 -3.27
CA ILE A 39 19.76 5.97 -3.81
C ILE A 39 19.19 5.05 -2.74
N LEU A 40 19.69 5.11 -1.49
CA LEU A 40 19.16 4.32 -0.39
C LEU A 40 17.70 4.68 -0.06
N ALA A 41 17.36 5.97 -0.04
CA ALA A 41 15.99 6.42 0.20
C ALA A 41 15.03 5.92 -0.88
N VAL A 42 15.44 5.99 -2.16
CA VAL A 42 14.66 5.46 -3.29
C VAL A 42 14.51 3.93 -3.19
N ALA A 43 15.61 3.22 -2.90
CA ALA A 43 15.58 1.76 -2.76
C ALA A 43 14.67 1.31 -1.60
N LEU A 44 14.71 2.01 -0.45
CA LEU A 44 13.81 1.75 0.67
C LEU A 44 12.35 2.03 0.32
N GLY A 45 12.07 3.08 -0.46
CA GLY A 45 10.73 3.36 -0.95
C GLY A 45 10.18 2.25 -1.85
N PHE A 46 10.98 1.77 -2.81
CA PHE A 46 10.61 0.63 -3.66
C PHE A 46 10.44 -0.67 -2.86
N TRP A 47 11.34 -0.93 -1.92
CA TRP A 47 11.26 -2.11 -1.04
C TRP A 47 9.97 -2.08 -0.22
N HIS A 48 9.63 -0.93 0.37
CA HIS A 48 8.41 -0.75 1.14
C HIS A 48 7.15 -1.01 0.28
N GLN A 49 7.08 -0.42 -0.93
CA GLN A 49 5.97 -0.67 -1.84
C GLN A 49 5.85 -2.15 -2.25
N TYR A 50 6.98 -2.79 -2.56
CA TYR A 50 6.99 -4.21 -2.91
C TYR A 50 6.51 -5.08 -1.75
N TYR A 51 7.00 -4.79 -0.53
CA TYR A 51 6.61 -5.51 0.68
C TYR A 51 5.11 -5.38 0.96
N MET A 52 4.54 -4.17 0.87
CA MET A 52 3.12 -3.91 1.11
C MET A 52 2.18 -4.54 0.07
N ARG A 53 2.74 -5.00 -1.07
CA ARG A 53 2.01 -5.76 -2.11
C ARG A 53 2.10 -7.28 -1.95
N SER A 54 2.84 -7.76 -0.96
CA SER A 54 2.95 -9.20 -0.73
C SER A 54 1.64 -9.75 -0.17
N ASP A 55 1.28 -10.98 -0.54
CA ASP A 55 0.05 -11.64 -0.07
C ASP A 55 0.01 -11.74 1.45
N SER A 56 1.15 -12.00 2.08
CA SER A 56 1.25 -12.08 3.53
C SER A 56 0.91 -10.76 4.22
N GLN A 57 1.36 -9.62 3.66
CA GLN A 57 1.04 -8.30 4.21
C GLN A 57 -0.40 -7.90 3.96
N ILE A 58 -0.94 -8.18 2.76
CA ILE A 58 -2.34 -7.92 2.44
C ILE A 58 -3.25 -8.66 3.44
N LYS A 59 -2.97 -9.94 3.69
CA LYS A 59 -3.70 -10.74 4.68
C LYS A 59 -3.51 -10.23 6.10
N ALA A 60 -2.29 -9.91 6.52
CA ALA A 60 -2.02 -9.40 7.87
C ALA A 60 -2.76 -8.07 8.12
N VAL A 61 -2.73 -7.12 7.18
CA VAL A 61 -3.47 -5.85 7.30
C VAL A 61 -4.97 -6.10 7.40
N PHE A 62 -5.50 -7.05 6.63
CA PHE A 62 -6.92 -7.41 6.72
C PHE A 62 -7.25 -8.02 8.08
N ASP A 63 -6.51 -9.03 8.53
CA ASP A 63 -6.77 -9.76 9.79
C ASP A 63 -6.69 -8.82 11.00
N ASP A 64 -5.70 -7.94 11.04
CA ASP A 64 -5.52 -6.93 12.11
C ASP A 64 -6.67 -5.91 12.17
N ASN A 65 -7.38 -5.68 11.06
CA ASN A 65 -8.43 -4.66 10.95
C ASN A 65 -9.78 -5.24 10.51
N LYS A 66 -9.95 -6.55 10.58
CA LYS A 66 -11.15 -7.26 10.10
C LYS A 66 -12.44 -6.66 10.65
N ALA A 67 -12.46 -6.30 11.94
CA ALA A 67 -13.63 -5.68 12.56
C ALA A 67 -14.02 -4.35 11.89
N SER A 68 -13.05 -3.48 11.60
CA SER A 68 -13.32 -2.19 10.94
C SER A 68 -13.79 -2.39 9.50
N PHE A 69 -13.19 -3.34 8.76
CA PHE A 69 -13.65 -3.71 7.43
C PHE A 69 -15.09 -4.24 7.45
N GLN A 70 -15.38 -5.17 8.36
CA GLN A 70 -16.68 -5.81 8.47
C GLN A 70 -17.77 -4.80 8.83
N THR A 71 -17.59 -4.03 9.90
CA THR A 71 -18.55 -3.02 10.34
C THR A 71 -18.83 -1.98 9.24
N THR A 72 -17.79 -1.52 8.55
CA THR A 72 -17.96 -0.58 7.46
C THR A 72 -18.70 -1.20 6.27
N ALA A 73 -18.38 -2.45 5.91
CA ALA A 73 -19.04 -3.14 4.80
C ALA A 73 -20.55 -3.36 5.07
N GLU A 74 -20.90 -3.83 6.26
CA GLU A 74 -22.29 -4.04 6.69
C GLU A 74 -23.05 -2.72 6.67
N PHE A 75 -22.48 -1.66 7.24
CA PHE A 75 -23.06 -0.32 7.22
C PHE A 75 -23.31 0.18 5.78
N MET A 76 -22.33 0.03 4.88
CA MET A 76 -22.48 0.46 3.48
C MET A 76 -23.61 -0.30 2.77
N ILE A 77 -23.71 -1.61 2.98
CA ILE A 77 -24.78 -2.42 2.40
C ILE A 77 -26.14 -1.99 2.95
N GLU A 78 -26.29 -1.85 4.26
CA GLU A 78 -27.52 -1.45 4.90
C GLU A 78 -27.96 -0.05 4.45
N SER A 79 -27.02 0.92 4.43
CA SER A 79 -27.30 2.31 4.05
C SER A 79 -27.72 2.48 2.60
N ILE A 80 -27.29 1.57 1.70
CA ILE A 80 -27.63 1.61 0.27
C ILE A 80 -28.87 0.76 -0.03
N SER A 81 -29.06 -0.38 0.65
CA SER A 81 -30.10 -1.36 0.35
C SER A 81 -31.39 -1.15 1.15
N SER A 82 -31.42 -0.20 2.09
CA SER A 82 -32.61 0.12 2.88
C SER A 82 -33.74 0.71 2.01
N GLU A 83 -34.97 0.66 2.49
CA GLU A 83 -36.12 1.29 1.84
C GLU A 83 -35.98 2.81 1.65
N LYS A 84 -35.17 3.45 2.53
CA LYS A 84 -34.79 4.87 2.44
C LYS A 84 -33.26 4.96 2.44
N PRO A 85 -32.62 4.83 1.28
CA PRO A 85 -31.17 4.87 1.19
C PRO A 85 -30.61 6.20 1.68
N THR A 86 -29.63 6.14 2.59
CA THR A 86 -28.89 7.32 3.07
C THR A 86 -27.63 7.58 2.26
N LEU A 87 -27.10 6.54 1.63
CA LEU A 87 -25.94 6.62 0.76
C LEU A 87 -26.26 6.17 -0.67
N SER A 88 -25.56 6.75 -1.64
CA SER A 88 -25.67 6.39 -3.05
C SER A 88 -24.76 5.21 -3.38
N LYS A 89 -25.19 4.37 -4.35
CA LYS A 89 -24.32 3.35 -4.95
C LYS A 89 -23.13 4.02 -5.67
N GLY A 90 -22.00 3.34 -5.64
CA GLY A 90 -20.81 3.73 -6.37
C GLY A 90 -19.61 4.03 -5.50
N LYS A 91 -18.59 4.63 -6.12
CA LYS A 91 -17.29 4.89 -5.52
C LYS A 91 -17.25 6.22 -4.79
N SER A 92 -16.92 6.17 -3.50
CA SER A 92 -16.76 7.35 -2.64
C SER A 92 -15.36 7.38 -2.02
N SER A 93 -14.77 8.57 -1.83
CA SER A 93 -13.52 8.68 -1.10
C SER A 93 -13.77 8.45 0.39
N ILE A 94 -12.82 7.80 1.07
CA ILE A 94 -12.95 7.54 2.51
C ILE A 94 -13.04 8.85 3.30
N LYS A 95 -12.31 9.88 2.88
CA LYS A 95 -12.36 11.21 3.48
C LYS A 95 -13.76 11.83 3.39
N SER A 96 -14.39 11.75 2.21
CA SER A 96 -15.76 12.25 2.02
C SER A 96 -16.76 11.52 2.91
N LEU A 97 -16.60 10.19 3.07
CA LEU A 97 -17.45 9.39 3.97
C LEU A 97 -17.23 9.76 5.44
N THR A 98 -15.99 9.99 5.86
CA THR A 98 -15.66 10.40 7.24
C THR A 98 -16.25 11.75 7.61
N GLU A 99 -16.37 12.66 6.65
CA GLU A 99 -16.99 13.98 6.81
C GLU A 99 -18.53 13.95 6.69
N ASN A 100 -19.10 12.85 6.16
CA ASN A 100 -20.54 12.73 5.97
C ASN A 100 -21.28 12.50 7.31
N SER A 101 -22.32 13.28 7.53
CA SER A 101 -23.17 13.16 8.74
C SER A 101 -23.87 11.80 8.87
N ASP A 102 -24.16 11.15 7.75
CA ASP A 102 -24.85 9.86 7.71
C ASP A 102 -23.91 8.69 8.10
N CYS A 103 -22.60 8.90 8.05
CA CYS A 103 -21.59 7.93 8.42
C CYS A 103 -21.06 8.06 9.86
N LYS A 104 -21.72 8.83 10.72
CA LYS A 104 -21.25 9.07 12.10
C LYS A 104 -21.08 7.80 12.92
N SER A 105 -21.95 6.81 12.72
CA SER A 105 -21.90 5.53 13.46
C SER A 105 -20.66 4.70 13.17
N VAL A 106 -20.06 4.85 11.98
CA VAL A 106 -18.88 4.11 11.52
C VAL A 106 -17.67 5.03 11.28
N LYS A 107 -17.71 6.25 11.78
CA LYS A 107 -16.64 7.23 11.57
C LYS A 107 -15.30 6.74 12.07
N LYS A 108 -15.24 6.10 13.23
CA LYS A 108 -14.03 5.56 13.84
C LYS A 108 -13.40 4.47 12.96
N GLU A 109 -14.22 3.60 12.42
CA GLU A 109 -13.83 2.52 11.51
C GLU A 109 -13.30 3.09 10.19
N LEU A 110 -13.94 4.10 9.63
CA LEU A 110 -13.48 4.81 8.44
C LEU A 110 -12.12 5.48 8.67
N GLU A 111 -11.92 6.16 9.80
CA GLU A 111 -10.63 6.76 10.17
C GLU A 111 -9.53 5.70 10.35
N GLU A 112 -9.86 4.51 10.88
CA GLU A 112 -8.92 3.41 11.00
C GLU A 112 -8.53 2.87 9.62
N LEU A 113 -9.49 2.66 8.72
CA LEU A 113 -9.24 2.20 7.36
C LEU A 113 -8.44 3.24 6.55
N GLU A 114 -8.66 4.54 6.74
CA GLU A 114 -7.85 5.59 6.14
C GLU A 114 -6.38 5.49 6.60
N ARG A 115 -6.14 5.28 7.89
CA ARG A 115 -4.79 5.03 8.44
C ARG A 115 -4.11 3.79 7.84
N ARG A 116 -4.90 2.81 7.37
CA ARG A 116 -4.41 1.61 6.65
C ARG A 116 -4.33 1.80 5.14
N ASN A 117 -4.33 3.07 4.70
CA ASN A 117 -4.19 3.44 3.29
C ASN A 117 -5.34 2.99 2.37
N VAL A 118 -6.53 2.75 2.92
CA VAL A 118 -7.75 2.66 2.12
C VAL A 118 -8.11 4.08 1.68
N THR A 119 -8.34 4.26 0.39
CA THR A 119 -8.59 5.58 -0.21
C THR A 119 -10.01 5.76 -0.71
N TYR A 120 -10.60 4.70 -1.22
CA TYR A 120 -11.96 4.70 -1.75
C TYR A 120 -12.72 3.46 -1.32
N ILE A 121 -14.02 3.62 -1.14
CA ILE A 121 -14.98 2.53 -0.97
C ILE A 121 -15.97 2.61 -2.12
N ASP A 122 -16.24 1.47 -2.76
CA ASP A 122 -17.23 1.33 -3.83
C ASP A 122 -18.24 0.27 -3.43
N SER A 123 -19.52 0.59 -3.47
CA SER A 123 -20.58 -0.34 -3.10
C SER A 123 -21.76 -0.28 -4.05
N ASP A 124 -22.29 -1.45 -4.39
CA ASP A 124 -23.52 -1.62 -5.16
C ASP A 124 -24.73 -2.05 -4.30
N GLY A 125 -24.53 -2.16 -2.98
CA GLY A 125 -25.52 -2.61 -2.03
C GLY A 125 -25.52 -4.13 -1.73
N LEU A 126 -24.72 -4.91 -2.46
CA LEU A 126 -24.48 -6.34 -2.23
C LEU A 126 -22.98 -6.66 -2.09
N THR A 127 -22.15 -5.84 -2.70
CA THR A 127 -20.71 -5.97 -2.70
C THR A 127 -20.07 -4.66 -2.28
N VAL A 128 -19.05 -4.71 -1.45
CA VAL A 128 -18.28 -3.54 -1.04
C VAL A 128 -16.81 -3.77 -1.36
N LYS A 129 -16.19 -2.82 -2.06
CA LYS A 129 -14.78 -2.85 -2.45
C LYS A 129 -14.02 -1.74 -1.76
N PHE A 130 -12.93 -2.07 -1.10
CA PHE A 130 -12.05 -1.15 -0.38
C PHE A 130 -10.73 -1.00 -1.14
N TYR A 131 -10.55 0.09 -1.84
CA TYR A 131 -9.36 0.37 -2.66
C TYR A 131 -8.24 0.96 -1.83
N THR A 132 -7.05 0.41 -1.96
CA THR A 132 -5.84 0.89 -1.29
C THR A 132 -4.92 1.66 -2.25
N ILE A 133 -3.93 2.39 -1.70
CA ILE A 133 -2.87 3.03 -2.49
C ILE A 133 -1.88 2.03 -3.12
N TYR A 134 -1.91 0.75 -2.73
CA TYR A 134 -0.92 -0.28 -3.11
C TYR A 134 -1.37 -1.15 -4.29
N ASP A 135 -2.25 -0.67 -5.15
CA ASP A 135 -2.76 -1.40 -6.32
C ASP A 135 -3.38 -2.77 -5.97
N HIS A 136 -4.09 -2.83 -4.86
CA HIS A 136 -4.97 -3.94 -4.53
C HIS A 136 -6.23 -3.40 -3.85
N TYR A 137 -7.29 -4.20 -3.82
CA TYR A 137 -8.50 -3.88 -3.09
C TYR A 137 -9.06 -5.12 -2.41
N TYR A 138 -9.73 -4.92 -1.27
CA TYR A 138 -10.49 -5.94 -0.59
C TYR A 138 -11.94 -5.90 -1.07
N ILE A 139 -12.56 -7.07 -1.13
CA ILE A 139 -13.96 -7.22 -1.55
C ILE A 139 -14.70 -7.98 -0.46
N TYR A 140 -15.79 -7.40 0.01
CA TYR A 140 -16.81 -8.09 0.79
C TYR A 140 -18.01 -8.39 -0.09
N ARG A 141 -18.50 -9.63 -0.03
CA ARG A 141 -19.75 -10.05 -0.67
C ARG A 141 -20.75 -10.43 0.39
N SER A 142 -21.89 -9.75 0.39
CA SER A 142 -23.00 -10.14 1.23
C SER A 142 -23.40 -11.59 0.96
N PRO A 143 -23.84 -12.36 1.96
CA PRO A 143 -24.41 -13.69 1.77
C PRO A 143 -25.58 -13.75 0.76
N LEU A 144 -26.21 -12.59 0.51
CA LEU A 144 -27.30 -12.46 -0.48
C LEU A 144 -26.78 -12.25 -1.91
N SER A 145 -25.47 -12.04 -2.08
CA SER A 145 -24.87 -11.87 -3.41
C SER A 145 -24.74 -13.22 -4.11
N SER A 146 -25.31 -13.33 -5.31
CA SER A 146 -25.17 -14.52 -6.17
C SER A 146 -23.85 -14.54 -6.97
N SER A 147 -23.02 -13.50 -6.85
CA SER A 147 -21.76 -13.41 -7.57
C SER A 147 -20.71 -14.35 -6.96
N GLY A 148 -20.40 -15.44 -7.68
CA GLY A 148 -19.29 -16.32 -7.33
C GLY A 148 -17.94 -15.60 -7.44
N GLY A 149 -17.05 -15.86 -6.53
CA GLY A 149 -15.67 -15.37 -6.54
C GLY A 149 -14.86 -16.16 -5.53
N GLU A 150 -13.53 -16.22 -5.73
CA GLU A 150 -12.66 -16.84 -4.74
C GLU A 150 -12.71 -16.08 -3.42
N ASP A 151 -13.08 -16.81 -2.35
CA ASP A 151 -13.05 -16.32 -0.98
C ASP A 151 -11.68 -16.67 -0.38
N ASN A 152 -10.68 -15.84 -0.66
CA ASN A 152 -9.31 -16.11 -0.25
C ASN A 152 -8.92 -15.53 1.11
N LEU A 153 -9.86 -14.83 1.78
CA LEU A 153 -9.72 -14.30 3.13
C LEU A 153 -10.74 -14.90 4.13
N GLY A 154 -11.73 -15.68 3.63
CA GLY A 154 -12.81 -16.26 4.43
C GLY A 154 -13.99 -15.32 4.68
N ASP A 155 -15.14 -15.89 5.07
CA ASP A 155 -16.34 -15.16 5.49
C ASP A 155 -16.89 -14.17 4.45
N GLY A 156 -16.82 -14.49 3.15
CA GLY A 156 -17.27 -13.61 2.06
C GLY A 156 -16.24 -12.55 1.65
N TRP A 157 -15.04 -12.60 2.22
CA TRP A 157 -13.96 -11.68 1.92
C TRP A 157 -12.95 -12.24 0.92
N SER A 158 -12.52 -11.39 0.03
CA SER A 158 -11.42 -11.66 -0.89
C SER A 158 -10.58 -10.39 -1.13
N TYR A 159 -9.38 -10.55 -1.69
CA TYR A 159 -8.62 -9.44 -2.21
C TYR A 159 -8.22 -9.69 -3.66
N VAL A 160 -8.05 -8.61 -4.40
CA VAL A 160 -7.62 -8.63 -5.81
C VAL A 160 -6.46 -7.66 -5.97
N LYS A 161 -5.38 -8.13 -6.60
CA LYS A 161 -4.28 -7.28 -7.05
C LYS A 161 -4.61 -6.72 -8.43
N THR A 162 -4.55 -5.40 -8.57
CA THR A 162 -4.64 -4.77 -9.89
C THR A 162 -3.28 -4.87 -10.57
N SER A 163 -3.17 -5.73 -11.58
CA SER A 163 -1.98 -5.69 -12.45
C SER A 163 -2.01 -4.40 -13.25
N LYS A 164 -0.96 -3.58 -13.19
CA LYS A 164 -0.78 -2.53 -14.20
C LYS A 164 -0.53 -3.23 -15.52
N SER A 165 -1.49 -3.18 -16.43
CA SER A 165 -1.27 -3.46 -17.86
C SER A 165 -0.46 -2.32 -18.48
#